data_b200fa924c529bb8f9bccc934da4bb3d
#
_entry.id   b200fa924c529bb8f9bccc934da4bb3d
#
_cell.length_a   1.000
_cell.length_b   1.000
_cell.length_c   1.000
_cell.angle_alpha   90.00
_cell.angle_beta   90.00
_cell.angle_gamma   90.00
#
_symmetry.space_group_name_H-M   'P 1'
#
loop_
_entity.id
_entity.type
_entity.pdbx_description
1 polymer ?
#
loop_
_entity_poly.entity_id
_entity_poly.type
_entity_poly.pdbx_seq_one_letter_code
_entity_poly.pdbx_strand_id
1 'polypeptide(L)' 'MLTQDVLKRYLLDMPRGHVFDLTYAQFADVFPPGQPDAGARESLRRFAEECGCDMKDNARDERFELTRR' A
#
# COMPACT_ATOMS: atom_id res chain seq x y z
N MET A 1 -5.42 -14.34 1.89
CA MET A 1 -4.94 -13.49 0.78
C MET A 1 -5.38 -12.06 1.00
N LEU A 2 -4.48 -11.11 0.86
CA LEU A 2 -4.81 -9.70 1.00
C LEU A 2 -5.49 -9.21 -0.28
N THR A 3 -6.62 -8.51 -0.14
CA THR A 3 -7.35 -7.91 -1.25
C THR A 3 -7.39 -6.39 -1.09
N GLN A 4 -7.80 -5.69 -2.15
CA GLN A 4 -7.95 -4.23 -2.08
C GLN A 4 -8.97 -3.83 -1.00
N ASP A 5 -10.07 -4.56 -0.88
CA ASP A 5 -11.09 -4.26 0.13
C ASP A 5 -10.56 -4.43 1.55
N VAL A 6 -9.80 -5.49 1.81
CA VAL A 6 -9.18 -5.72 3.11
C VAL A 6 -8.14 -4.66 3.41
N LEU A 7 -7.28 -4.34 2.45
CA LEU A 7 -6.28 -3.29 2.61
C LEU A 7 -6.95 -1.94 2.89
N LYS A 8 -8.01 -1.61 2.16
CA LYS A 8 -8.74 -0.37 2.37
C LYS A 8 -9.26 -0.25 3.80
N ARG A 9 -9.85 -1.33 4.33
CA ARG A 9 -10.34 -1.36 5.71
C ARG A 9 -9.21 -1.13 6.71
N TYR A 10 -8.07 -1.80 6.51
CA TYR A 10 -6.91 -1.61 7.37
C TYR A 10 -6.46 -0.16 7.40
N LEU A 11 -6.32 0.45 6.21
CA LEU A 11 -5.84 1.82 6.12
C LEU A 11 -6.82 2.82 6.72
N LEU A 12 -8.13 2.61 6.51
CA LEU A 12 -9.16 3.49 7.06
C LEU A 12 -9.27 3.39 8.58
N ASP A 13 -8.99 2.21 9.14
CA ASP A 13 -9.09 1.97 10.58
C ASP A 13 -7.81 2.31 11.33
N MET A 14 -6.71 2.57 10.63
CA MET A 14 -5.44 2.87 11.28
C MET A 14 -5.49 4.22 12.01
N PRO A 15 -5.00 4.28 13.26
CA PRO A 15 -4.82 5.56 13.94
C PRO A 15 -3.79 6.43 13.23
N ARG A 16 -3.89 7.75 13.43
CA ARG A 16 -2.92 8.70 12.88
C ARG A 16 -1.49 8.34 13.28
N GLY A 17 -0.59 8.44 12.32
CA GLY A 17 0.82 8.19 12.52
C GLY A 17 1.23 6.73 12.48
N HIS A 18 0.28 5.80 12.42
CA HIS A 18 0.58 4.40 12.26
C HIS A 18 0.99 4.08 10.83
N VAL A 19 1.86 3.08 10.68
CA VAL A 19 2.40 2.65 9.41
C VAL A 19 1.97 1.22 9.13
N PHE A 20 1.47 0.96 7.93
CA PHE A 20 1.22 -0.38 7.43
C PHE A 20 2.30 -0.73 6.41
N ASP A 21 3.02 -1.82 6.66
CA ASP A 21 4.06 -2.30 5.75
C ASP A 21 3.44 -3.28 4.75
N LEU A 22 3.35 -2.87 3.50
CA LEU A 22 2.86 -3.71 2.41
C LEU A 22 4.06 -4.27 1.65
N THR A 23 4.33 -5.56 1.83
CA THR A 23 5.44 -6.20 1.12
C THR A 23 5.17 -6.27 -0.38
N TYR A 24 6.22 -6.41 -1.20
CA TYR A 24 6.06 -6.56 -2.64
C TYR A 24 5.21 -7.78 -2.98
N ALA A 25 5.35 -8.86 -2.21
CA ALA A 25 4.52 -10.06 -2.41
C ALA A 25 3.03 -9.77 -2.14
N GLN A 26 2.73 -9.04 -1.07
CA GLN A 26 1.36 -8.62 -0.78
C GLN A 26 0.83 -7.65 -1.83
N PHE A 27 1.70 -6.76 -2.31
CA PHE A 27 1.35 -5.84 -3.39
C PHE A 27 0.94 -6.61 -4.65
N ALA A 28 1.66 -7.69 -4.98
CA ALA A 28 1.33 -8.53 -6.13
C ALA A 28 -0.07 -9.14 -6.02
N ASP A 29 -0.52 -9.48 -4.81
CA ASP A 29 -1.86 -10.02 -4.56
C ASP A 29 -2.95 -8.95 -4.71
N VAL A 30 -2.65 -7.72 -4.32
CA VAL A 30 -3.63 -6.62 -4.30
C VAL A 30 -3.74 -5.94 -5.67
N PHE A 31 -2.64 -5.79 -6.39
CA PHE A 31 -2.57 -5.08 -7.67
C PHE A 31 -1.92 -5.98 -8.74
N PRO A 32 -2.63 -6.99 -9.29
CA PRO A 32 -2.09 -7.79 -10.39
C PRO A 32 -1.81 -6.93 -11.63
N PRO A 33 -0.77 -7.23 -12.40
CA PRO A 33 0.13 -8.39 -12.38
C PRO A 33 1.21 -8.35 -11.30
N GLY A 34 1.25 -7.34 -10.44
CA GLY A 34 2.07 -7.36 -9.24
C GLY A 34 3.52 -6.96 -9.39
N GLN A 35 3.90 -6.49 -10.56
CA GLN A 35 5.24 -5.95 -10.76
C GLN A 35 5.29 -4.52 -10.21
N PRO A 36 6.23 -4.17 -9.34
CA PRO A 36 6.32 -2.81 -8.83
C PRO A 36 6.94 -1.86 -9.85
N ASP A 37 6.31 -1.75 -11.01
CA ASP A 37 6.67 -0.77 -12.03
C ASP A 37 6.07 0.61 -11.71
N ALA A 38 6.38 1.61 -12.53
CA ALA A 38 5.93 2.99 -12.29
C ALA A 38 4.41 3.11 -12.27
N GLY A 39 3.70 2.38 -13.15
CA GLY A 39 2.25 2.41 -13.21
C GLY A 39 1.59 1.79 -11.98
N ALA A 40 2.12 0.66 -11.52
CA ALA A 40 1.63 -0.02 -10.34
C ALA A 40 1.86 0.80 -9.07
N ARG A 41 3.03 1.43 -8.95
CA ARG A 41 3.34 2.32 -7.84
C ARG A 41 2.40 3.50 -7.78
N GLU A 42 2.11 4.10 -8.93
CA GLU A 42 1.17 5.22 -9.01
C GLU A 42 -0.23 4.80 -8.60
N SER A 43 -0.68 3.61 -9.01
CA SER A 43 -1.98 3.07 -8.60
C SER A 43 -2.06 2.88 -7.09
N LEU A 44 -1.00 2.35 -6.48
CA LEU A 44 -0.95 2.18 -5.04
C LEU A 44 -0.95 3.53 -4.31
N ARG A 45 -0.20 4.51 -4.84
CA ARG A 45 -0.16 5.84 -4.24
C ARG A 45 -1.55 6.48 -4.22
N ARG A 46 -2.26 6.43 -5.33
CA ARG A 46 -3.62 6.95 -5.41
C ARG A 46 -4.55 6.24 -4.44
N PHE A 47 -4.45 4.92 -4.37
CA PHE A 47 -5.23 4.12 -3.43
C PHE A 47 -4.96 4.54 -1.99
N ALA A 48 -3.69 4.70 -1.63
CA ALA A 48 -3.31 5.12 -0.27
C ALA A 48 -3.83 6.52 0.04
N GLU A 49 -3.72 7.47 -0.90
CA GLU A 49 -4.21 8.82 -0.70
C GLU A 49 -5.73 8.85 -0.51
N GLU A 50 -6.47 8.04 -1.26
CA GLU A 50 -7.91 7.91 -1.09
C GLU A 50 -8.29 7.39 0.30
N CYS A 51 -7.40 6.60 0.90
CA CYS A 51 -7.58 6.09 2.26
C CYS A 51 -7.00 7.02 3.33
N GLY A 52 -6.49 8.18 2.95
CA GLY A 52 -5.89 9.13 3.89
C GLY A 52 -4.51 8.74 4.36
N CYS A 53 -3.75 8.05 3.53
CA CYS A 53 -2.39 7.58 3.85
C CYS A 53 -1.37 8.14 2.87
N ASP A 54 -0.13 8.30 3.34
CA ASP A 54 1.02 8.59 2.50
C ASP A 54 1.73 7.29 2.17
N MET A 55 2.22 7.18 0.93
CA MET A 55 2.97 6.01 0.49
C MET A 55 4.45 6.35 0.36
N LYS A 56 5.29 5.47 0.89
CA LYS A 56 6.74 5.52 0.70
C LYS A 56 7.21 4.18 0.18
N ASP A 57 7.97 4.18 -0.92
CA ASP A 57 8.56 2.96 -1.48
C ASP A 57 9.90 2.69 -0.80
N ASN A 58 9.99 1.57 -0.10
CA ASN A 58 11.23 1.11 0.50
C ASN A 58 11.76 -0.09 -0.29
N ALA A 59 12.41 0.20 -1.43
CA ALA A 59 12.90 -0.84 -2.32
C ALA A 59 13.98 -1.71 -1.67
N ARG A 60 14.71 -1.17 -0.72
CA ARG A 60 15.75 -1.91 0.00
C ARG A 60 15.16 -3.10 0.76
N ASP A 61 14.03 -2.89 1.41
CA ASP A 61 13.33 -3.92 2.20
C ASP A 61 12.18 -4.56 1.42
N GLU A 62 12.05 -4.23 0.13
CA GLU A 62 11.02 -4.76 -0.76
C GLU A 62 9.61 -4.59 -0.19
N ARG A 63 9.30 -3.39 0.28
CA ARG A 63 7.98 -3.07 0.84
C ARG A 63 7.61 -1.61 0.61
N PHE A 64 6.31 -1.36 0.66
CA PHE A 64 5.77 0.00 0.68
C PHE A 64 5.31 0.32 2.11
N GLU A 65 5.62 1.53 2.55
CA GLU A 65 5.21 2.02 3.87
C GLU A 65 4.03 2.97 3.68
N LEU A 66 2.87 2.60 4.21
CA LEU A 66 1.64 3.39 4.12
C LEU A 66 1.37 3.99 5.49
N THR A 67 1.58 5.30 5.60
CA THR A 67 1.46 6.03 6.87
C THR A 67 0.16 6.79 6.93
N ARG A 68 -0.64 6.56 7.98
CA ARG A 68 -1.89 7.30 8.21
C ARG A 68 -1.59 8.75 8.54
N ARG A 69 -2.23 9.66 7.80
CA ARG A 69 -2.13 11.11 8.05
C ARG A 69 -2.87 11.56 9.29
#